data_d5d6973ce27f194b47ee48752a27ff5b
#
_entry.id   d5d6973ce27f194b47ee48752a27ff5b
#
_cell.length_a   1.000
_cell.length_b   1.000
_cell.length_c   1.000
_cell.angle_alpha   90.00
_cell.angle_beta   90.00
_cell.angle_gamma   90.00
#
_symmetry.space_group_name_H-M   'P 1'
#
loop_
_entity.id
_entity.type
_entity.pdbx_description
1 polymer ?
#
loop_
_entity_poly.entity_id
_entity_poly.type
_entity_poly.pdbx_seq_one_letter_code
_entity_poly.pdbx_strand_id
1 'polypeptide(L)'
;MKIWCIDFGNFGIALIEGIDRAEKSQVTIFAEKHGDHSCQHVAYDCYNLDSFIEHMKSLGGHPRGNVLVQNDGFGILKQMFAKGYASGHAGEATFPEYCQRPETDDEAKEVEITFSDKAGGEFYKQVQDAIDEGDQQPFFDFSHMPADWEVPAESSKVTATDPQAQLVAV
;
A
#
# COMPACT_ATOMS: atom_id res chain seq x y z
N MET A 1 0.75 1.83 18.00
CA MET A 1 -0.32 1.01 17.40
C MET A 1 -0.19 -0.43 17.85
N LYS A 2 -1.28 -1.19 17.81
CA LYS A 2 -1.27 -2.65 17.90
C LYS A 2 -1.69 -3.23 16.56
N ILE A 3 -1.11 -4.35 16.19
CA ILE A 3 -1.40 -5.02 14.91
C ILE A 3 -1.69 -6.49 15.21
N TRP A 4 -2.76 -6.99 14.59
CA TRP A 4 -3.08 -8.42 14.53
C TRP A 4 -3.12 -8.84 13.09
N CYS A 5 -2.32 -9.83 12.72
CA CYS A 5 -2.32 -10.40 11.38
C CYS A 5 -3.16 -11.67 11.35
N ILE A 6 -4.02 -11.79 10.36
CA ILE A 6 -4.86 -12.96 10.10
C ILE A 6 -4.47 -13.46 8.72
N ASP A 7 -3.93 -14.67 8.66
CA ASP A 7 -3.55 -15.33 7.42
C ASP A 7 -4.68 -16.22 6.92
N PHE A 8 -5.04 -16.07 5.65
CA PHE A 8 -6.02 -16.87 4.93
C PHE A 8 -5.37 -17.74 3.83
N GLY A 9 -4.06 -17.82 3.81
CA GLY A 9 -3.28 -18.56 2.82
C GLY A 9 -2.98 -17.74 1.57
N ASN A 10 -4.00 -17.34 0.82
CA ASN A 10 -3.82 -16.57 -0.42
C ASN A 10 -3.77 -15.06 -0.20
N PHE A 11 -4.22 -14.59 0.94
CA PHE A 11 -4.17 -13.20 1.36
C PHE A 11 -4.17 -13.10 2.89
N GLY A 12 -3.77 -11.97 3.42
CA GLY A 12 -3.82 -11.67 4.83
C GLY A 12 -4.52 -10.36 5.13
N ILE A 13 -5.03 -10.25 6.34
CA ILE A 13 -5.62 -9.03 6.87
C ILE A 13 -4.82 -8.59 8.09
N ALA A 14 -4.35 -7.34 8.08
CA ALA A 14 -3.78 -6.70 9.25
C ALA A 14 -4.84 -5.79 9.90
N LEU A 15 -5.28 -6.14 11.10
CA LEU A 15 -6.13 -5.30 11.92
C LEU A 15 -5.24 -4.39 12.76
N ILE A 16 -5.48 -3.09 12.68
CA ILE A 16 -4.61 -2.09 13.31
C ILE A 16 -5.43 -1.23 14.27
N GLU A 17 -5.00 -1.19 15.52
CA GLU A 17 -5.54 -0.30 16.56
C GLU A 17 -4.59 0.87 16.80
N GLY A 18 -5.12 2.09 16.71
CA GLY A 18 -4.41 3.30 17.08
C GLY A 18 -4.19 3.37 18.59
N ILE A 19 -3.01 3.79 19.01
CA ILE A 19 -2.73 4.10 20.42
C ILE A 19 -2.36 5.56 20.51
N ASP A 20 -3.30 6.35 20.97
CA ASP A 20 -3.09 7.76 21.21
C ASP A 20 -2.19 7.98 22.44
N ARG A 21 -1.39 9.02 22.36
CA ARG A 21 -0.51 9.46 23.46
C ARG A 21 -0.76 10.96 23.72
N ALA A 22 0.27 11.80 23.56
CA ALA A 22 0.11 13.26 23.62
C ALA A 22 -0.72 13.79 22.44
N GLU A 23 -0.63 13.10 21.30
CA GLU A 23 -1.34 13.39 20.07
C GLU A 23 -2.07 12.15 19.58
N LYS A 24 -3.07 12.37 18.71
CA LYS A 24 -3.78 11.27 18.06
C LYS A 24 -2.85 10.53 17.10
N SER A 25 -2.95 9.21 17.12
CA SER A 25 -2.25 8.39 16.14
C SER A 25 -2.84 8.57 14.75
N GLN A 26 -2.04 8.38 13.72
CA GLN A 26 -2.54 8.39 12.34
C GLN A 26 -3.66 7.36 12.10
N VAL A 27 -3.64 6.25 12.81
CA VAL A 27 -4.69 5.22 12.73
C VAL A 27 -6.00 5.75 13.31
N THR A 28 -5.93 6.47 14.43
CA THR A 28 -7.11 7.12 15.02
C THR A 28 -7.66 8.20 14.09
N ILE A 29 -6.79 9.04 13.51
CA ILE A 29 -7.19 10.07 12.53
C ILE A 29 -7.91 9.44 11.35
N PHE A 30 -7.37 8.36 10.79
CA PHE A 30 -7.97 7.65 9.67
C PHE A 30 -9.35 7.07 10.05
N ALA A 31 -9.46 6.40 11.20
CA ALA A 31 -10.70 5.81 11.67
C ALA A 31 -11.79 6.86 11.96
N GLU A 32 -11.44 8.02 12.50
CA GLU A 32 -12.37 9.13 12.69
C GLU A 32 -12.91 9.68 11.37
N LYS A 33 -12.09 9.70 10.33
CA LYS A 33 -12.47 10.18 9.01
C LYS A 33 -13.36 9.20 8.23
N HIS A 34 -13.02 7.93 8.26
CA HIS A 34 -13.63 6.90 7.41
C HIS A 34 -14.61 5.98 8.15
N GLY A 35 -14.64 6.06 9.47
CA GLY A 35 -15.34 5.11 10.34
C GLY A 35 -14.45 3.93 10.73
N ASP A 36 -14.87 3.27 11.79
CA ASP A 36 -14.22 2.05 12.27
C ASP A 36 -14.35 0.92 11.22
N HIS A 37 -13.40 0.00 11.19
CA HIS A 37 -13.30 -1.11 10.23
C HIS A 37 -13.09 -0.69 8.76
N SER A 38 -12.61 0.53 8.52
CA SER A 38 -12.27 0.99 7.17
C SER A 38 -10.91 0.45 6.72
N CYS A 39 -10.79 0.14 5.42
CA CYS A 39 -9.53 -0.27 4.81
C CYS A 39 -8.69 0.96 4.49
N GLN A 40 -7.50 1.07 5.08
CA GLN A 40 -6.57 2.17 4.82
C GLN A 40 -5.74 1.92 3.56
N HIS A 41 -5.20 0.73 3.41
CA HIS A 41 -4.40 0.38 2.24
C HIS A 41 -4.52 -1.11 1.92
N VAL A 42 -4.14 -1.43 0.69
CA VAL A 42 -3.99 -2.79 0.20
C VAL A 42 -2.54 -2.96 -0.24
N ALA A 43 -1.90 -4.03 0.21
CA ALA A 43 -0.57 -4.41 -0.22
C ALA A 43 -0.66 -5.34 -1.44
N TYR A 44 0.05 -4.97 -2.50
CA TYR A 44 0.16 -5.74 -3.74
C TYR A 44 1.53 -6.38 -3.83
N ASP A 45 1.58 -7.66 -4.16
CA ASP A 45 2.83 -8.34 -4.45
C ASP A 45 3.36 -7.95 -5.82
N CYS A 46 4.64 -7.63 -5.89
CA CYS A 46 5.32 -7.19 -7.10
C CYS A 46 6.48 -8.12 -7.41
N TYR A 47 6.52 -8.63 -8.63
CA TYR A 47 7.62 -9.45 -9.11
C TYR A 47 8.97 -8.72 -9.10
N ASN A 48 9.00 -7.45 -9.52
CA ASN A 48 10.18 -6.58 -9.51
C ASN A 48 9.78 -5.17 -9.09
N LEU A 49 9.92 -4.88 -7.81
CA LEU A 49 9.48 -3.62 -7.23
C LEU A 49 10.29 -2.43 -7.77
N ASP A 50 11.60 -2.61 -8.00
CA ASP A 50 12.44 -1.51 -8.49
C ASP A 50 12.00 -1.06 -9.88
N SER A 51 11.82 -2.00 -10.81
CA SER A 51 11.33 -1.70 -12.17
C SER A 51 9.90 -1.14 -12.15
N PHE A 52 9.04 -1.64 -11.25
CA PHE A 52 7.70 -1.11 -11.08
C PHE A 52 7.73 0.36 -10.64
N ILE A 53 8.57 0.71 -9.67
CA ILE A 53 8.69 2.09 -9.17
C ILE A 53 9.21 3.03 -10.27
N GLU A 54 10.20 2.60 -11.05
CA GLU A 54 10.70 3.40 -12.18
C GLU A 54 9.59 3.65 -13.21
N HIS A 55 8.85 2.61 -13.56
CA HIS A 55 7.72 2.73 -14.49
C HIS A 55 6.62 3.63 -13.92
N MET A 56 6.22 3.42 -12.68
CA MET A 56 5.22 4.24 -11.99
C MET A 56 5.62 5.74 -12.00
N LYS A 57 6.88 6.05 -11.66
CA LYS A 57 7.39 7.42 -11.69
C LYS A 57 7.37 8.02 -13.09
N SER A 58 7.66 7.23 -14.12
CA SER A 58 7.61 7.68 -15.51
C SER A 58 6.20 8.07 -15.97
N LEU A 59 5.18 7.52 -15.30
CA LEU A 59 3.76 7.84 -15.52
C LEU A 59 3.22 8.93 -14.58
N GLY A 60 4.08 9.60 -13.80
CA GLY A 60 3.65 10.63 -12.85
C GLY A 60 3.16 10.10 -11.51
N GLY A 61 3.47 8.87 -11.17
CA GLY A 61 3.16 8.30 -9.87
C GLY A 61 4.18 8.70 -8.80
N HIS A 62 3.71 8.86 -7.57
CA HIS A 62 4.52 9.35 -6.45
C HIS A 62 4.61 8.32 -5.33
N PRO A 63 5.80 7.74 -5.06
CA PRO A 63 6.04 6.97 -3.85
C PRO A 63 5.99 7.88 -2.63
N ARG A 64 5.61 7.31 -1.50
CA ARG A 64 5.76 7.93 -0.18
C ARG A 64 7.08 7.46 0.43
N GLY A 65 8.04 8.36 0.50
CA GLY A 65 9.35 8.04 1.06
C GLY A 65 10.19 7.06 0.21
N ASN A 66 11.07 6.36 0.88
CA ASN A 66 12.00 5.41 0.29
C ASN A 66 11.48 3.98 0.36
N VAL A 67 11.99 3.13 -0.54
CA VAL A 67 11.79 1.68 -0.42
C VAL A 67 12.44 1.20 0.88
N LEU A 68 11.68 0.53 1.71
CA LEU A 68 12.20 -0.16 2.88
C LEU A 68 12.71 -1.54 2.46
N VAL A 69 13.93 -1.85 2.87
CA VAL A 69 14.55 -3.14 2.60
C VAL A 69 14.94 -3.76 3.92
N GLN A 70 14.41 -4.92 4.23
CA GLN A 70 14.66 -5.58 5.50
C GLN A 70 14.59 -7.10 5.38
N ASN A 71 15.31 -7.78 6.26
CA ASN A 71 15.17 -9.21 6.41
C ASN A 71 14.18 -9.47 7.55
N ASP A 72 13.03 -10.06 7.23
CA ASP A 72 11.96 -10.35 8.18
C ASP A 72 12.00 -11.79 8.72
N GLY A 73 13.07 -12.53 8.44
CA GLY A 73 13.22 -13.93 8.82
C GLY A 73 12.86 -14.92 7.71
N PHE A 74 12.15 -14.45 6.66
CA PHE A 74 11.77 -15.22 5.47
C PHE A 74 12.53 -14.78 4.22
N GLY A 75 13.55 -13.97 4.41
CA GLY A 75 14.34 -13.38 3.34
C GLY A 75 14.22 -11.87 3.29
N ILE A 76 14.72 -11.28 2.19
CA ILE A 76 14.69 -9.83 2.02
C ILE A 76 13.32 -9.42 1.52
N LEU A 77 12.61 -8.65 2.32
CA LEU A 77 11.36 -7.98 1.95
C LEU A 77 11.69 -6.55 1.51
N LYS A 78 11.23 -6.18 0.32
CA LYS A 78 11.20 -4.79 -0.14
C LYS A 78 9.77 -4.28 -0.07
N GLN A 79 9.56 -3.09 0.45
CA GLN A 79 8.22 -2.49 0.58
C GLN A 79 8.25 -1.00 0.24
N MET A 80 7.18 -0.52 -0.34
CA MET A 80 6.99 0.88 -0.67
C MET A 80 5.53 1.28 -0.50
N PHE A 81 5.27 2.34 0.26
CA PHE A 81 3.99 3.02 0.23
C PHE A 81 3.94 4.01 -0.93
N ALA A 82 2.83 4.04 -1.63
CA ALA A 82 2.52 5.16 -2.51
C ALA A 82 1.84 6.30 -1.73
N LYS A 83 1.71 7.45 -2.35
CA LYS A 83 0.87 8.54 -1.82
C LYS A 83 -0.61 8.18 -1.96
N GLY A 84 -1.48 8.97 -1.35
CA GLY A 84 -2.91 8.71 -1.39
C GLY A 84 -3.50 8.72 -2.80
N TYR A 85 -4.55 7.96 -3.03
CA TYR A 85 -5.25 7.94 -4.33
C TYR A 85 -5.83 9.30 -4.71
N ALA A 86 -6.17 10.12 -3.73
CA ALA A 86 -6.65 11.49 -3.94
C ALA A 86 -5.77 12.47 -3.17
N SER A 87 -5.76 13.72 -3.63
CA SER A 87 -5.14 14.82 -2.87
C SER A 87 -5.85 14.98 -1.53
N GLY A 88 -5.09 15.24 -0.48
CA GLY A 88 -5.62 15.45 0.86
C GLY A 88 -4.61 15.16 1.94
N HIS A 89 -5.05 15.27 3.18
CA HIS A 89 -4.21 15.04 4.34
C HIS A 89 -3.69 13.60 4.39
N ALA A 90 -2.39 13.43 4.56
CA ALA A 90 -1.74 12.11 4.48
C ALA A 90 -2.30 11.08 5.48
N GLY A 91 -2.71 11.51 6.67
CA GLY A 91 -3.34 10.66 7.69
C GLY A 91 -4.77 10.23 7.37
N GLU A 92 -5.43 10.89 6.43
CA GLU A 92 -6.82 10.62 6.02
C GLU A 92 -6.91 9.90 4.68
N ALA A 93 -5.82 9.78 3.95
CA ALA A 93 -5.81 9.21 2.61
C ALA A 93 -5.76 7.68 2.64
N THR A 94 -6.51 7.05 1.74
CA THR A 94 -6.30 5.66 1.37
C THR A 94 -5.21 5.57 0.31
N PHE A 95 -4.36 4.56 0.36
CA PHE A 95 -3.20 4.45 -0.53
C PHE A 95 -2.84 2.98 -0.81
N PRO A 96 -2.12 2.68 -1.90
CA PRO A 96 -1.58 1.34 -2.13
C PRO A 96 -0.23 1.15 -1.46
N GLU A 97 0.04 -0.07 -1.05
CA GLU A 97 1.35 -0.58 -0.70
C GLU A 97 1.82 -1.54 -1.81
N TYR A 98 3.11 -1.56 -2.08
CA TYR A 98 3.72 -2.51 -2.98
C TYR A 98 4.87 -3.21 -2.29
N CYS A 99 4.88 -4.52 -2.35
CA CYS A 99 5.93 -5.35 -1.74
C CYS A 99 6.49 -6.35 -2.74
N GLN A 100 7.74 -6.68 -2.53
CA GLN A 100 8.41 -7.77 -3.20
C GLN A 100 9.03 -8.67 -2.14
N ARG A 101 8.62 -9.93 -2.14
CA ARG A 101 9.29 -10.98 -1.39
C ARG A 101 10.28 -11.70 -2.31
N PRO A 102 11.36 -12.30 -1.75
CA PRO A 102 12.25 -13.10 -2.56
C PRO A 102 11.46 -14.28 -3.14
N GLU A 103 11.68 -14.58 -4.42
CA GLU A 103 11.27 -15.86 -4.97
C GLU A 103 12.06 -16.94 -4.22
N THR A 104 11.37 -17.75 -3.46
CA THR A 104 11.97 -18.90 -2.82
C THR A 104 12.02 -20.00 -3.89
N ASP A 105 13.23 -20.29 -4.37
CA ASP A 105 13.48 -21.51 -5.12
C ASP A 105 12.92 -22.71 -4.33
N ASP A 106 12.03 -23.48 -4.95
CA ASP A 106 11.52 -24.81 -4.57
C ASP A 106 10.98 -25.01 -3.13
N GLU A 107 11.13 -24.07 -2.26
CA GLU A 107 10.60 -24.09 -0.91
C GLU A 107 9.67 -22.91 -0.68
N ALA A 108 8.61 -22.78 -1.48
CA ALA A 108 7.47 -21.96 -1.10
C ALA A 108 6.82 -22.59 0.14
N LYS A 109 7.59 -22.67 1.21
CA LYS A 109 7.07 -22.87 2.55
C LYS A 109 6.16 -21.71 2.77
N GLU A 110 4.95 -22.01 3.18
CA GLU A 110 3.93 -21.10 3.66
C GLU A 110 4.59 -19.84 4.19
N VAL A 111 4.64 -18.80 3.36
CA VAL A 111 5.18 -17.51 3.77
C VAL A 111 4.13 -16.94 4.68
N GLU A 112 4.36 -17.09 5.97
CA GLU A 112 3.49 -16.51 6.98
C GLU A 112 3.41 -15.00 6.72
N ILE A 113 2.20 -14.49 6.51
CA ILE A 113 1.96 -13.07 6.30
C ILE A 113 2.14 -12.37 7.64
N THR A 114 3.38 -12.04 7.96
CA THR A 114 3.74 -11.33 9.17
C THR A 114 4.53 -10.07 8.85
N PHE A 115 4.42 -9.10 9.73
CA PHE A 115 5.25 -7.90 9.70
C PHE A 115 6.10 -7.88 10.96
N SER A 116 7.40 -7.66 10.82
CA SER A 116 8.22 -7.39 11.98
C SER A 116 7.83 -6.04 12.61
N ASP A 117 8.01 -5.91 13.92
CA ASP A 117 7.78 -4.63 14.63
C ASP A 117 8.58 -3.47 14.00
N LYS A 118 9.75 -3.78 13.45
CA LYS A 118 10.59 -2.81 12.75
C LYS A 118 9.93 -2.33 11.46
N ALA A 119 9.41 -3.26 10.63
CA ALA A 119 8.73 -2.90 9.39
C ALA A 119 7.52 -2.02 9.64
N GLY A 120 6.64 -2.46 10.53
CA GLY A 120 5.47 -1.68 10.91
C GLY A 120 5.83 -0.30 11.49
N GLY A 121 6.91 -0.20 12.27
CA GLY A 121 7.39 1.05 12.83
C GLY A 121 7.91 2.04 11.78
N GLU A 122 8.68 1.55 10.80
CA GLU A 122 9.21 2.40 9.73
C GLU A 122 8.10 2.92 8.80
N PHE A 123 7.11 2.09 8.46
CA PHE A 123 5.96 2.53 7.68
C PHE A 123 5.10 3.53 8.44
N TYR A 124 4.85 3.27 9.72
CA TYR A 124 4.15 4.24 10.58
C TYR A 124 4.85 5.60 10.54
N LYS A 125 6.18 5.59 10.64
CA LYS A 125 6.98 6.80 10.60
C LYS A 125 6.85 7.53 9.25
N GLN A 126 6.89 6.85 8.12
CA GLN A 126 6.75 7.49 6.81
C GLN A 126 5.40 8.23 6.66
N VAL A 127 4.31 7.65 7.14
CA VAL A 127 3.00 8.32 7.11
C VAL A 127 2.98 9.48 8.10
N GLN A 128 3.58 9.31 9.29
CA GLN A 128 3.64 10.39 10.28
C GLN A 128 4.48 11.58 9.77
N ASP A 129 5.65 11.31 9.17
CA ASP A 129 6.48 12.35 8.56
C ASP A 129 5.71 13.12 7.48
N ALA A 130 4.93 12.43 6.64
CA ALA A 130 4.10 13.06 5.61
C ALA A 130 2.97 13.95 6.22
N ILE A 131 2.40 13.53 7.35
CA ILE A 131 1.43 14.35 8.10
C ILE A 131 2.11 15.61 8.64
N ASP A 132 3.25 15.45 9.27
CA ASP A 132 4.00 16.55 9.91
C ASP A 132 4.50 17.55 8.86
N GLU A 133 4.84 17.08 7.66
CA GLU A 133 5.24 17.93 6.52
C GLU A 133 4.04 18.56 5.80
N GLY A 134 2.81 18.17 6.13
CA GLY A 134 1.60 18.65 5.48
C GLY A 134 1.47 18.19 4.01
N ASP A 135 2.01 17.01 3.71
CA ASP A 135 1.98 16.45 2.35
C ASP A 135 0.54 16.12 1.92
N GLN A 136 0.08 16.73 0.85
CA GLN A 136 -1.24 16.55 0.26
C GLN A 136 -1.19 16.07 -1.20
N GLN A 137 0.01 15.71 -1.69
CA GLN A 137 0.20 15.27 -3.06
C GLN A 137 -0.49 13.92 -3.29
N PRO A 138 -1.24 13.75 -4.40
CA PRO A 138 -1.87 12.48 -4.74
C PRO A 138 -0.85 11.45 -5.25
N PHE A 139 -1.27 10.18 -5.31
CA PHE A 139 -0.48 9.09 -5.88
C PHE A 139 -0.14 9.33 -7.35
N PHE A 140 -1.12 9.77 -8.15
CA PHE A 140 -0.91 10.15 -9.54
C PHE A 140 -1.20 11.63 -9.76
N ASP A 141 -0.28 12.29 -10.45
CA ASP A 141 -0.51 13.61 -11.01
C ASP A 141 -1.02 13.46 -12.45
N PHE A 142 -2.34 13.55 -12.59
CA PHE A 142 -2.99 13.44 -13.89
C PHE A 142 -2.66 14.58 -14.87
N SER A 143 -1.95 15.62 -14.43
CA SER A 143 -1.46 16.68 -15.31
C SER A 143 -0.42 16.17 -16.33
N HIS A 144 0.20 15.03 -16.07
CA HIS A 144 1.13 14.36 -16.97
C HIS A 144 0.46 13.47 -18.03
N MET A 145 -0.85 13.25 -17.89
CA MET A 145 -1.59 12.49 -18.89
C MET A 145 -1.73 13.29 -20.18
N PRO A 146 -1.64 12.67 -21.38
CA PRO A 146 -1.92 13.33 -22.64
C PRO A 146 -3.29 13.99 -22.62
N ALA A 147 -3.40 15.15 -23.26
CA ALA A 147 -4.67 15.91 -23.28
C ALA A 147 -5.83 15.16 -23.98
N ASP A 148 -5.49 14.20 -24.80
CA ASP A 148 -6.42 13.31 -25.53
C ASP A 148 -6.57 11.94 -24.86
N TRP A 149 -6.03 11.77 -23.62
CA TRP A 149 -6.20 10.53 -22.89
C TRP A 149 -7.66 10.38 -22.44
N GLU A 150 -8.27 9.31 -22.86
CA GLU A 150 -9.61 8.91 -22.43
C GLU A 150 -9.53 7.56 -21.69
N VAL A 151 -10.35 7.41 -20.67
CA VAL A 151 -10.50 6.09 -20.01
C VAL A 151 -10.98 5.10 -21.08
N PRO A 152 -10.23 4.00 -21.33
CA PRO A 152 -10.67 3.03 -22.32
C PRO A 152 -12.09 2.57 -22.03
N ALA A 153 -12.97 2.66 -23.04
CA ALA A 153 -14.40 2.35 -22.88
C ALA A 153 -14.64 0.89 -22.46
N GLU A 154 -13.65 0.02 -22.67
CA GLU A 154 -13.68 -1.37 -22.25
C GLU A 154 -13.46 -1.59 -20.75
N SER A 155 -12.79 -0.66 -20.07
CA SER A 155 -12.59 -0.75 -18.60
C SER A 155 -13.91 -0.63 -17.82
N SER A 156 -14.93 -0.06 -18.42
CA SER A 156 -16.29 0.03 -17.84
C SER A 156 -17.14 -1.23 -18.04
N LYS A 157 -16.64 -2.23 -18.80
CA LYS A 157 -17.36 -3.46 -19.12
C LYS A 157 -16.80 -4.71 -18.48
N VAL A 158 -15.90 -4.59 -17.52
CA VAL A 158 -15.47 -5.75 -16.71
C VAL A 158 -16.70 -6.20 -15.90
N THR A 159 -17.48 -7.08 -16.53
CA THR A 159 -18.57 -7.74 -15.80
C THR A 159 -17.97 -8.84 -14.95
N ALA A 160 -18.55 -9.08 -13.78
CA ALA A 160 -18.13 -10.12 -12.83
C ALA A 160 -18.14 -11.57 -13.40
N THR A 161 -18.40 -11.71 -14.69
CA THR A 161 -18.45 -12.96 -15.45
C THR A 161 -17.22 -13.19 -16.33
N ASP A 162 -16.27 -12.26 -16.40
CA ASP A 162 -15.03 -12.45 -17.15
C ASP A 162 -14.06 -13.33 -16.32
N PRO A 163 -13.70 -14.54 -16.79
CA PRO A 163 -12.78 -15.41 -16.05
C PRO A 163 -11.38 -14.81 -15.89
N GLN A 164 -11.00 -13.83 -16.70
CA GLN A 164 -9.72 -13.12 -16.55
C GLN A 164 -9.82 -11.98 -15.53
N ALA A 165 -10.98 -11.42 -15.30
CA ALA A 165 -11.18 -10.42 -14.26
C ALA A 165 -11.09 -11.00 -12.84
N GLN A 166 -11.30 -12.33 -12.71
CA GLN A 166 -11.11 -13.03 -11.43
C GLN A 166 -9.64 -13.21 -11.04
N LEU A 167 -8.71 -13.06 -11.99
CA LEU A 167 -7.26 -13.17 -11.75
C LEU A 167 -6.60 -11.83 -11.35
N VAL A 168 -7.31 -10.72 -11.42
CA VAL A 168 -6.81 -9.37 -11.08
C VAL A 168 -7.33 -8.90 -9.70
N ALA A 169 -8.24 -9.65 -9.11
CA ALA A 169 -8.81 -9.39 -7.79
C ALA A 169 -8.36 -10.47 -6.79
N VAL A 170 -7.04 -10.66 -6.68
CA VAL A 170 -6.42 -11.46 -5.61
C VAL A 170 -5.45 -10.60 -4.87
#